data_80eb8f6486ca2c18a9250cce1b8bf0b4
#
_entry.id   80eb8f6486ca2c18a9250cce1b8bf0b4
#
_cell.length_a   1.000
_cell.length_b   1.000
_cell.length_c   1.000
_cell.angle_alpha   90.00
_cell.angle_beta   90.00
_cell.angle_gamma   90.00
#
_symmetry.space_group_name_H-M   'P 1'
#
loop_
_entity.id
_entity.type
_entity.pdbx_description
1 polymer ?
#
loop_
_entity_poly.entity_id
_entity_poly.type
_entity_poly.pdbx_seq_one_letter_code
_entity_poly.pdbx_strand_id
1 'polypeptide(L)'
;MPASGNSLVDANVWLALAVDAHTHHAPALNWFAVQAEGSCAFCRLTQLALLRHLTKGKIMGAANVQTQEQAWTVYESLARDPRVVYLDEPPGLTVVFKSLTQIPQPAQKRWSDAFLAAFAKCLGLELVTFDADFTSFTGLSVRLLTG
;
A
#
# COMPACT_ATOMS: atom_id res chain seq x y z
N MET A 1 8.86 14.83 12.46
CA MET A 1 7.76 15.29 11.62
C MET A 1 7.79 14.53 10.32
N PRO A 2 6.70 13.88 9.94
CA PRO A 2 6.66 13.30 8.61
C PRO A 2 6.89 14.42 7.60
N ALA A 3 7.71 14.17 6.61
CA ALA A 3 7.89 15.15 5.56
C ALA A 3 6.52 15.38 4.90
N SER A 4 6.20 16.63 4.68
CA SER A 4 5.00 17.00 3.96
C SER A 4 5.00 16.29 2.61
N GLY A 5 3.91 15.64 2.25
CA GLY A 5 3.78 14.91 0.99
C GLY A 5 4.25 13.47 1.04
N ASN A 6 4.62 12.95 2.21
CA ASN A 6 4.91 11.52 2.33
C ASN A 6 3.63 10.70 2.17
N SER A 7 3.79 9.55 1.56
CA SER A 7 2.68 8.67 1.21
C SER A 7 2.84 7.29 1.80
N LEU A 8 1.75 6.74 2.31
CA LEU A 8 1.64 5.30 2.56
C LEU A 8 1.05 4.68 1.29
N VAL A 9 1.76 3.75 0.69
CA VAL A 9 1.41 3.22 -0.63
C VAL A 9 0.77 1.85 -0.47
N ASP A 10 -0.45 1.71 -0.97
CA ASP A 10 -1.18 0.44 -0.92
C ASP A 10 -0.50 -0.63 -1.77
N ALA A 11 -0.68 -1.88 -1.38
CA ALA A 11 -0.07 -3.02 -2.06
C ALA A 11 -0.47 -3.12 -3.54
N ASN A 12 -1.68 -2.69 -3.91
CA ASN A 12 -2.09 -2.72 -5.31
C ASN A 12 -1.25 -1.77 -6.19
N VAL A 13 -0.75 -0.67 -5.63
CA VAL A 13 0.15 0.24 -6.33
C VAL A 13 1.55 -0.37 -6.44
N TRP A 14 2.05 -0.95 -5.35
CA TRP A 14 3.36 -1.63 -5.37
C TRP A 14 3.36 -2.78 -6.38
N LEU A 15 2.28 -3.57 -6.42
CA LEU A 15 2.15 -4.66 -7.38
C LEU A 15 2.16 -4.14 -8.82
N ALA A 16 1.41 -3.09 -9.09
CA ALA A 16 1.36 -2.49 -10.42
C ALA A 16 2.72 -1.95 -10.86
N LEU A 17 3.51 -1.40 -9.94
CA LEU A 17 4.88 -0.97 -10.23
C LEU A 17 5.79 -2.15 -10.53
N ALA A 18 5.66 -3.23 -9.78
CA ALA A 18 6.56 -4.38 -9.86
C ALA A 18 6.31 -5.25 -11.08
N VAL A 19 5.09 -5.25 -11.63
CA VAL A 19 4.67 -6.18 -12.69
C VAL A 19 4.40 -5.39 -13.96
N ASP A 20 5.29 -5.46 -14.93
CA ASP A 20 5.22 -4.70 -16.17
C ASP A 20 3.92 -4.96 -16.95
N ALA A 21 3.42 -6.19 -16.90
CA ALA A 21 2.20 -6.58 -17.60
C ALA A 21 0.91 -6.21 -16.85
N HIS A 22 1.02 -5.63 -15.65
CA HIS A 22 -0.16 -5.25 -14.86
C HIS A 22 -0.96 -4.17 -15.58
N THR A 23 -2.29 -4.29 -15.52
CA THR A 23 -3.22 -3.35 -16.18
C THR A 23 -2.95 -1.89 -15.77
N HIS A 24 -2.56 -1.67 -14.51
CA HIS A 24 -2.30 -0.34 -13.98
C HIS A 24 -0.82 0.01 -13.88
N HIS A 25 0.04 -0.72 -14.59
CA HIS A 25 1.49 -0.47 -14.54
C HIS A 25 1.83 0.97 -14.95
N ALA A 26 1.30 1.43 -16.08
CA ALA A 26 1.62 2.77 -16.58
C ALA A 26 1.21 3.89 -15.62
N PRO A 27 -0.03 3.95 -15.11
CA PRO A 27 -0.38 5.00 -14.15
C PRO A 27 0.41 4.92 -12.85
N ALA A 28 0.73 3.72 -12.36
CA ALA A 28 1.58 3.56 -11.17
C ALA A 28 3.00 4.10 -11.44
N LEU A 29 3.58 3.75 -12.57
CA LEU A 29 4.91 4.20 -12.95
C LEU A 29 4.96 5.72 -13.11
N ASN A 30 3.95 6.30 -13.75
CA ASN A 30 3.87 7.76 -13.94
C ASN A 30 3.80 8.48 -12.59
N TRP A 31 3.00 7.97 -11.67
CA TRP A 31 2.93 8.54 -10.32
C TRP A 31 4.28 8.44 -9.61
N PHE A 32 4.90 7.25 -9.64
CA PHE A 32 6.14 6.99 -8.92
C PHE A 32 7.31 7.82 -9.45
N ALA A 33 7.34 8.07 -10.76
CA ALA A 33 8.45 8.76 -11.41
C ALA A 33 8.70 10.16 -10.87
N VAL A 34 7.68 10.82 -10.33
CA VAL A 34 7.79 12.20 -9.83
C VAL A 34 7.88 12.29 -8.31
N GLN A 35 8.00 11.15 -7.62
CA GLN A 35 8.05 11.15 -6.17
C GLN A 35 9.44 11.52 -5.64
N ALA A 36 9.44 12.19 -4.49
CA ALA A 36 10.68 12.64 -3.85
C ALA A 36 11.36 11.50 -3.09
N GLU A 37 12.63 11.68 -2.82
CA GLU A 37 13.41 10.78 -1.99
C GLU A 37 12.74 10.60 -0.62
N GLY A 38 12.60 9.34 -0.18
CA GLY A 38 12.04 9.00 1.12
C GLY A 38 10.55 9.23 1.28
N SER A 39 9.81 9.47 0.19
CA SER A 39 8.39 9.87 0.25
C SER A 39 7.38 8.73 0.10
N CYS A 40 7.82 7.54 -0.29
CA CYS A 40 6.92 6.42 -0.58
C CYS A 40 7.14 5.31 0.44
N ALA A 41 6.15 5.06 1.29
CA ALA A 41 6.34 4.18 2.43
C ALA A 41 5.66 2.82 2.27
N PHE A 42 6.41 1.79 2.65
CA PHE A 42 5.86 0.50 3.04
C PHE A 42 5.58 0.49 4.54
N CYS A 43 4.62 -0.30 4.95
CA CYS A 43 4.50 -0.81 6.31
C CYS A 43 4.45 -2.34 6.26
N ARG A 44 4.40 -2.99 7.42
CA ARG A 44 4.41 -4.46 7.46
C ARG A 44 3.25 -5.06 6.66
N LEU A 45 2.06 -4.50 6.78
CA LEU A 45 0.90 -5.03 6.07
C LEU A 45 1.06 -4.95 4.55
N THR A 46 1.57 -3.84 4.02
CA THR A 46 1.74 -3.68 2.56
C THR A 46 2.90 -4.52 2.03
N GLN A 47 3.98 -4.67 2.81
CA GLN A 47 5.04 -5.61 2.48
C GLN A 47 4.49 -7.03 2.35
N LEU A 48 3.76 -7.48 3.37
CA LEU A 48 3.18 -8.82 3.39
C LEU A 48 2.20 -9.02 2.24
N ALA A 49 1.35 -8.03 1.98
CA ALA A 49 0.36 -8.11 0.91
C ALA A 49 1.03 -8.20 -0.47
N LEU A 50 2.08 -7.43 -0.72
CA LEU A 50 2.83 -7.51 -1.97
C LEU A 50 3.41 -8.92 -2.17
N LEU A 51 4.07 -9.44 -1.14
CA LEU A 51 4.67 -10.79 -1.20
C LEU A 51 3.60 -11.85 -1.48
N ARG A 52 2.45 -11.74 -0.82
CA ARG A 52 1.33 -12.67 -1.05
C ARG A 52 0.79 -12.58 -2.48
N HIS A 53 0.61 -11.37 -2.99
CA HIS A 53 0.10 -11.18 -4.36
C HIS A 53 1.06 -11.76 -5.41
N LEU A 54 2.36 -11.54 -5.26
CA LEU A 54 3.36 -12.04 -6.20
C LEU A 54 3.41 -13.57 -6.24
N THR A 55 3.03 -14.23 -5.16
CA THR A 55 3.07 -15.69 -5.05
C THR A 55 1.69 -16.34 -5.21
N LYS A 56 0.68 -15.58 -5.60
CA LYS A 56 -0.68 -16.09 -5.76
C LYS A 56 -1.03 -16.27 -7.24
N GLY A 57 -1.23 -17.52 -7.63
CA GLY A 57 -1.52 -17.85 -9.03
C GLY A 57 -2.76 -17.19 -9.59
N LYS A 58 -3.80 -17.01 -8.76
CA LYS A 58 -5.05 -16.32 -9.18
C LYS A 58 -4.84 -14.87 -9.55
N ILE A 59 -3.83 -14.22 -8.95
CA ILE A 59 -3.51 -12.81 -9.22
C ILE A 59 -2.52 -12.71 -10.39
N MET A 60 -1.45 -13.52 -10.34
CA MET A 60 -0.34 -13.43 -11.28
C MET A 60 -0.53 -14.26 -12.55
N GLY A 61 -1.39 -15.28 -12.50
CA GLY A 61 -1.48 -16.28 -13.55
C GLY A 61 -0.36 -17.33 -13.42
N ALA A 62 -0.63 -18.52 -13.98
CA ALA A 62 0.28 -19.65 -13.83
C ALA A 62 1.67 -19.40 -14.42
N ALA A 63 1.76 -18.58 -15.46
CA ALA A 63 3.04 -18.28 -16.12
C ALA A 63 3.89 -17.26 -15.36
N ASN A 64 3.27 -16.41 -14.53
CA ASN A 64 3.95 -15.28 -13.89
C ASN A 64 4.02 -15.38 -12.37
N VAL A 65 3.36 -16.37 -11.76
CA VAL A 65 3.40 -16.56 -10.31
C VAL A 65 4.84 -16.80 -9.86
N GLN A 66 5.23 -16.14 -8.78
CA GLN A 66 6.60 -16.17 -8.31
C GLN A 66 6.79 -17.15 -7.15
N THR A 67 8.03 -17.61 -6.98
CA THR A 67 8.44 -18.32 -5.77
C THR A 67 8.62 -17.33 -4.63
N GLN A 68 8.73 -17.87 -3.40
CA GLN A 68 9.03 -17.03 -2.21
C GLN A 68 10.33 -16.24 -2.42
N GLU A 69 11.38 -16.89 -2.92
CA GLU A 69 12.65 -16.22 -3.17
C GLU A 69 12.53 -15.10 -4.20
N GLN A 70 11.83 -15.35 -5.29
CA GLN A 70 11.61 -14.34 -6.33
C GLN A 70 10.82 -13.14 -5.79
N ALA A 71 9.78 -13.39 -4.99
CA ALA A 71 8.99 -12.33 -4.40
C ALA A 71 9.83 -11.44 -3.47
N TRP A 72 10.70 -12.03 -2.65
CA TRP A 72 11.62 -11.26 -1.83
C TRP A 72 12.57 -10.40 -2.66
N THR A 73 13.07 -10.93 -3.77
CA THR A 73 13.94 -10.17 -4.67
C THR A 73 13.22 -8.94 -5.23
N VAL A 74 11.95 -9.08 -5.60
CA VAL A 74 11.13 -7.95 -6.07
C VAL A 74 10.96 -6.91 -4.96
N TYR A 75 10.56 -7.36 -3.77
CA TYR A 75 10.38 -6.44 -2.64
C TYR A 75 11.67 -5.69 -2.33
N GLU A 76 12.79 -6.41 -2.24
CA GLU A 76 14.08 -5.80 -1.90
C GLU A 76 14.54 -4.81 -2.95
N SER A 77 14.25 -5.08 -4.22
CA SER A 77 14.53 -4.14 -5.30
C SER A 77 13.77 -2.82 -5.13
N LEU A 78 12.49 -2.90 -4.78
CA LEU A 78 11.69 -1.71 -4.46
C LEU A 78 12.23 -1.00 -3.21
N ALA A 79 12.55 -1.76 -2.18
CA ALA A 79 13.01 -1.19 -0.90
C ALA A 79 14.35 -0.46 -1.00
N ARG A 80 15.19 -0.82 -2.00
CA ARG A 80 16.47 -0.14 -2.23
C ARG A 80 16.33 1.17 -3.00
N ASP A 81 15.18 1.42 -3.60
CA ASP A 81 14.98 2.68 -4.32
C ASP A 81 15.02 3.84 -3.33
N PRO A 82 15.76 4.93 -3.63
CA PRO A 82 15.85 6.07 -2.70
C PRO A 82 14.53 6.72 -2.33
N ARG A 83 13.51 6.57 -3.16
CA ARG A 83 12.18 7.13 -2.89
C ARG A 83 11.40 6.32 -1.87
N VAL A 84 11.84 5.09 -1.56
CA VAL A 84 11.09 4.14 -0.74
C VAL A 84 11.66 4.07 0.67
N VAL A 85 10.75 4.09 1.65
CA VAL A 85 11.10 3.90 3.07
C VAL A 85 10.16 2.85 3.67
N TYR A 86 10.59 2.25 4.76
CA TYR A 86 9.75 1.38 5.59
C TYR A 86 9.41 2.10 6.88
N LEU A 87 8.15 2.11 7.27
CA LEU A 87 7.70 2.74 8.51
C LEU A 87 7.17 1.69 9.47
N ASP A 88 7.60 1.80 10.72
CA ASP A 88 7.09 0.99 11.81
C ASP A 88 5.72 1.47 12.25
N GLU A 89 5.00 0.59 12.94
CA GLU A 89 3.68 0.88 13.45
C GLU A 89 3.74 2.05 14.44
N PRO A 90 2.94 3.12 14.21
CA PRO A 90 3.00 4.30 15.08
C PRO A 90 2.31 4.07 16.42
N PRO A 91 2.72 4.79 17.48
CA PRO A 91 1.98 4.80 18.74
C PRO A 91 0.54 5.28 18.53
N GLY A 92 -0.39 4.72 19.30
CA GLY A 92 -1.79 5.13 19.23
C GLY A 92 -2.58 4.52 18.08
N LEU A 93 -1.96 3.66 17.28
CA LEU A 93 -2.63 3.06 16.13
C LEU A 93 -3.90 2.31 16.53
N THR A 94 -3.87 1.52 17.60
CA THR A 94 -5.01 0.71 17.99
C THR A 94 -6.25 1.55 18.28
N VAL A 95 -6.09 2.71 18.89
CA VAL A 95 -7.22 3.61 19.21
C VAL A 95 -7.90 4.07 17.92
N VAL A 96 -7.12 4.52 16.94
CA VAL A 96 -7.65 4.98 15.65
C VAL A 96 -8.24 3.82 14.86
N PHE A 97 -7.53 2.71 14.81
CA PHE A 97 -7.97 1.50 14.12
C PHE A 97 -9.31 1.01 14.68
N LYS A 98 -9.44 0.95 16.00
CA LYS A 98 -10.69 0.57 16.64
C LYS A 98 -11.82 1.51 16.25
N SER A 99 -11.56 2.81 16.25
CA SER A 99 -12.58 3.80 15.91
C SER A 99 -13.10 3.66 14.48
N LEU A 100 -12.23 3.23 13.56
CA LEU A 100 -12.60 3.05 12.15
C LEU A 100 -13.31 1.72 11.86
N THR A 101 -13.34 0.82 12.84
CA THR A 101 -13.92 -0.52 12.67
C THR A 101 -15.15 -0.76 13.55
N GLN A 102 -15.67 0.27 14.21
CA GLN A 102 -16.87 0.19 15.05
C GLN A 102 -18.11 0.28 14.16
N ILE A 103 -18.45 -0.80 13.48
CA ILE A 103 -19.62 -0.91 12.63
C ILE A 103 -20.49 -2.07 13.10
N PRO A 104 -21.83 -2.00 12.94
CA PRO A 104 -22.75 -2.97 13.54
C PRO A 104 -22.97 -4.24 12.72
N GLN A 105 -22.18 -4.47 11.68
CA GLN A 105 -22.26 -5.67 10.84
C GLN A 105 -20.88 -6.27 10.59
N PRO A 106 -20.79 -7.56 10.23
CA PRO A 106 -19.51 -8.13 9.83
C PRO A 106 -19.03 -7.54 8.51
N ALA A 107 -17.73 -7.21 8.45
CA ALA A 107 -17.12 -6.65 7.25
C ALA A 107 -15.64 -7.08 7.21
N GLN A 108 -15.41 -8.30 6.77
CA GLN A 108 -14.09 -8.93 6.81
C GLN A 108 -13.01 -8.11 6.07
N LYS A 109 -13.32 -7.62 4.90
CA LYS A 109 -12.36 -6.87 4.07
C LYS A 109 -11.95 -5.55 4.74
N ARG A 110 -12.85 -5.00 5.55
CA ARG A 110 -12.61 -3.70 6.17
C ARG A 110 -11.48 -3.71 7.20
N TRP A 111 -11.12 -4.85 7.78
CA TRP A 111 -10.03 -4.92 8.74
C TRP A 111 -8.72 -4.40 8.17
N SER A 112 -8.28 -4.92 7.03
CA SER A 112 -7.03 -4.51 6.41
C SER A 112 -7.08 -3.07 5.92
N ASP A 113 -8.19 -2.67 5.30
CA ASP A 113 -8.36 -1.31 4.80
C ASP A 113 -8.34 -0.31 5.95
N ALA A 114 -9.05 -0.60 7.04
CA ALA A 114 -9.07 0.27 8.21
C ALA A 114 -7.71 0.35 8.91
N PHE A 115 -6.94 -0.74 8.90
CA PHE A 115 -5.57 -0.71 9.42
C PHE A 115 -4.71 0.29 8.64
N LEU A 116 -4.74 0.23 7.31
CA LEU A 116 -3.97 1.17 6.49
C LEU A 116 -4.46 2.61 6.67
N ALA A 117 -5.77 2.80 6.74
CA ALA A 117 -6.36 4.12 6.99
C ALA A 117 -5.91 4.69 8.34
N ALA A 118 -5.93 3.86 9.39
CA ALA A 118 -5.49 4.26 10.72
C ALA A 118 -4.01 4.60 10.75
N PHE A 119 -3.20 3.79 10.08
CA PHE A 119 -1.75 4.00 10.00
C PHE A 119 -1.44 5.36 9.34
N ALA A 120 -2.07 5.62 8.20
CA ALA A 120 -1.88 6.88 7.50
C ALA A 120 -2.36 8.07 8.32
N LYS A 121 -3.52 7.95 8.98
CA LYS A 121 -4.06 9.01 9.82
C LYS A 121 -3.13 9.33 11.00
N CYS A 122 -2.60 8.31 11.66
CA CYS A 122 -1.70 8.50 12.81
C CYS A 122 -0.44 9.26 12.44
N LEU A 123 0.05 9.08 11.24
CA LEU A 123 1.31 9.69 10.78
C LEU A 123 1.10 10.91 9.87
N GLY A 124 -0.15 11.28 9.61
CA GLY A 124 -0.43 12.40 8.71
C GLY A 124 -0.03 12.15 7.26
N LEU A 125 -0.09 10.88 6.81
CA LEU A 125 0.32 10.48 5.48
C LEU A 125 -0.88 10.48 4.53
N GLU A 126 -0.62 10.73 3.25
CA GLU A 126 -1.57 10.47 2.19
C GLU A 126 -1.54 8.97 1.88
N LEU A 127 -2.70 8.34 1.74
CA LEU A 127 -2.79 6.95 1.27
C LEU A 127 -2.93 6.94 -0.25
N VAL A 128 -1.99 6.29 -0.92
CA VAL A 128 -2.00 6.17 -2.39
C VAL A 128 -2.50 4.79 -2.76
N THR A 129 -3.55 4.72 -3.57
CA THR A 129 -4.24 3.47 -3.87
C THR A 129 -4.96 3.54 -5.22
N PHE A 130 -5.29 2.37 -5.78
CA PHE A 130 -6.23 2.26 -6.89
C PHE A 130 -7.65 1.94 -6.42
N ASP A 131 -7.86 1.72 -5.12
CA ASP A 131 -9.15 1.29 -4.56
C ASP A 131 -9.94 2.47 -4.02
N ALA A 132 -11.06 2.78 -4.68
CA ALA A 132 -11.94 3.88 -4.31
C ALA A 132 -12.62 3.67 -2.94
N ASP A 133 -12.66 2.44 -2.40
CA ASP A 133 -13.27 2.15 -1.12
C ASP A 133 -12.61 2.90 0.04
N PHE A 134 -11.33 3.27 -0.11
CA PHE A 134 -10.63 4.06 0.91
C PHE A 134 -11.21 5.45 1.11
N THR A 135 -11.90 5.99 0.11
CA THR A 135 -12.52 7.32 0.25
C THR A 135 -13.67 7.34 1.25
N SER A 136 -14.15 6.18 1.68
CA SER A 136 -15.20 6.08 2.70
C SER A 136 -14.72 6.38 4.11
N PHE A 137 -13.40 6.38 4.37
CA PHE A 137 -12.86 6.68 5.69
C PHE A 137 -12.80 8.18 5.92
N THR A 138 -13.55 8.66 6.90
CA THR A 138 -13.58 10.08 7.24
C THR A 138 -12.22 10.57 7.73
N GLY A 139 -11.79 11.71 7.23
CA GLY A 139 -10.54 12.34 7.67
C GLY A 139 -9.28 11.72 7.11
N LEU A 140 -9.40 10.73 6.23
CA LEU A 140 -8.25 10.14 5.55
C LEU A 140 -7.94 10.92 4.28
N SER A 141 -6.67 11.29 4.10
CA SER A 141 -6.20 11.87 2.85
C SER A 141 -5.90 10.73 1.88
N VAL A 142 -6.62 10.67 0.76
CA VAL A 142 -6.49 9.60 -0.23
C VAL A 142 -6.09 10.20 -1.57
N ARG A 143 -5.04 9.62 -2.17
CA ARG A 143 -4.74 9.84 -3.58
C ARG A 143 -5.18 8.61 -4.35
N LEU A 144 -6.28 8.72 -5.04
CA LEU A 144 -6.81 7.64 -5.86
C LEU A 144 -6.16 7.72 -7.24
N LEU A 145 -5.35 6.71 -7.58
CA LEU A 145 -4.77 6.60 -8.91
C LEU A 145 -5.82 6.02 -9.86
N THR A 146 -5.82 6.52 -11.07
CA THR A 146 -6.72 6.05 -12.12
C THR A 146 -5.92 5.61 -13.33
N GLY A 147 -6.37 4.57 -13.98
CA GLY A 147 -5.64 4.03 -15.10
C GLY A 147 -6.50 3.70 -16.29
#